data_a740fbce928c6ec6d03595fba772129a
#
_entry.id   a740fbce928c6ec6d03595fba772129a
#
_cell.length_a   1.000
_cell.length_b   1.000
_cell.length_c   1.000
_cell.angle_alpha   90.00
_cell.angle_beta   90.00
_cell.angle_gamma   90.00
#
_symmetry.space_group_name_H-M   'P 1'
#
loop_
_entity.id
_entity.type
_entity.pdbx_description
1 polymer ?
#
loop_
_entity_poly.entity_id
_entity_poly.type
_entity_poly.pdbx_seq_one_letter_code
_entity_poly.pdbx_strand_id
1 'polypeptide(L)'
;RQMHKIQKGDTLYSISRRFGTNVFLLSKLNNISNVNSIRVGQNIIIPAQSNDKVSKNKTLTKKDLINKSNLSKKKIKIKEISKKDLKTKFIWPVKGELISKYGKTKEGFYNDGININSRKGTKVISSEDGRVIYSGNEIPGYGNLILIKHKKNWITAYAHLNDVYIEKGKTVKKGEKIGSVG
;
A
#
# COMPACT_ATOMS: atom_id res chain seq x y z
N ARG A 1 17.08 16.93 17.17
CA ARG A 1 16.87 15.82 16.22
C ARG A 1 17.02 14.52 17.00
N GLN A 2 16.03 13.67 16.99
CA GLN A 2 16.09 12.36 17.64
C GLN A 2 16.94 11.42 16.77
N MET A 3 17.78 10.60 17.41
CA MET A 3 18.54 9.54 16.73
C MET A 3 18.05 8.18 17.18
N HIS A 4 18.06 7.22 16.26
CA HIS A 4 17.75 5.82 16.53
C HIS A 4 18.94 4.94 16.10
N LYS A 5 19.38 4.06 17.00
CA LYS A 5 20.40 3.04 16.70
C LYS A 5 19.71 1.78 16.19
N ILE A 6 20.03 1.39 14.97
CA ILE A 6 19.42 0.23 14.30
C ILE A 6 19.69 -1.04 15.09
N GLN A 7 18.65 -1.79 15.39
CA GLN A 7 18.68 -3.07 16.11
C GLN A 7 18.51 -4.24 15.12
N LYS A 8 18.82 -5.44 15.59
CA LYS A 8 18.58 -6.67 14.82
C LYS A 8 17.08 -6.81 14.51
N GLY A 9 16.74 -6.96 13.24
CA GLY A 9 15.36 -7.03 12.76
C GLY A 9 14.73 -5.68 12.37
N ASP A 10 15.42 -4.56 12.63
CA ASP A 10 14.96 -3.26 12.14
C ASP A 10 15.06 -3.17 10.60
N THR A 11 14.06 -2.55 10.01
CA THR A 11 14.05 -2.08 8.62
C THR A 11 13.72 -0.60 8.61
N LEU A 12 14.08 0.13 7.55
CA LEU A 12 13.65 1.53 7.44
C LEU A 12 12.12 1.67 7.49
N TYR A 13 11.40 0.65 7.02
CA TYR A 13 9.95 0.61 7.10
C TYR A 13 9.47 0.49 8.55
N SER A 14 9.98 -0.48 9.33
CA SER A 14 9.59 -0.66 10.73
C SER A 14 9.92 0.57 11.58
N ILE A 15 11.09 1.17 11.33
CA ILE A 15 11.53 2.40 12.01
C ILE A 15 10.65 3.59 11.64
N SER A 16 10.33 3.77 10.35
CA SER A 16 9.46 4.87 9.90
C SER A 16 8.08 4.80 10.56
N ARG A 17 7.52 3.61 10.68
CA ARG A 17 6.24 3.38 11.36
C ARG A 17 6.33 3.65 12.86
N ARG A 18 7.38 3.16 13.52
CA ARG A 18 7.61 3.37 14.97
C ARG A 18 7.66 4.86 15.32
N PHE A 19 8.26 5.67 14.46
CA PHE A 19 8.45 7.10 14.69
C PHE A 19 7.45 8.01 13.96
N GLY A 20 6.38 7.45 13.39
CA GLY A 20 5.32 8.23 12.74
C GLY A 20 5.78 9.03 11.52
N THR A 21 6.77 8.52 10.81
CA THR A 21 7.31 9.12 9.59
C THR A 21 7.13 8.16 8.40
N ASN A 22 7.65 8.47 7.25
CA ASN A 22 7.66 7.56 6.11
C ASN A 22 9.09 7.21 5.69
N VAL A 23 9.24 6.08 5.00
CA VAL A 23 10.53 5.54 4.56
C VAL A 23 11.29 6.53 3.66
N PHE A 24 10.57 7.24 2.79
CA PHE A 24 11.18 8.22 1.87
C PHE A 24 11.83 9.39 2.63
N LEU A 25 11.12 9.98 3.61
CA LEU A 25 11.69 11.05 4.44
C LEU A 25 12.86 10.54 5.27
N LEU A 26 12.73 9.33 5.84
CA LEU A 26 13.77 8.72 6.66
C LEU A 26 15.02 8.42 5.84
N SER A 27 14.90 7.84 4.64
CA SER A 27 16.03 7.55 3.76
C SER A 27 16.68 8.82 3.24
N LYS A 28 15.89 9.81 2.82
CA LYS A 28 16.39 11.11 2.34
C LYS A 28 17.17 11.86 3.43
N LEU A 29 16.66 11.90 4.66
CA LEU A 29 17.28 12.59 5.79
C LEU A 29 18.63 11.97 6.18
N ASN A 30 18.78 10.67 5.92
CA ASN A 30 19.97 9.89 6.26
C ASN A 30 20.86 9.54 5.06
N ASN A 31 20.57 10.09 3.87
CA ASN A 31 21.28 9.80 2.62
C ASN A 31 21.36 8.29 2.30
N ILE A 32 20.30 7.55 2.61
CA ILE A 32 20.22 6.11 2.36
C ILE A 32 19.60 5.89 0.99
N SER A 33 20.41 5.58 -0.02
CA SER A 33 19.96 5.34 -1.39
C SER A 33 19.27 3.97 -1.54
N ASN A 34 19.72 2.97 -0.78
CA ASN A 34 19.14 1.64 -0.78
C ASN A 34 18.57 1.31 0.60
N VAL A 35 17.27 1.22 0.70
CA VAL A 35 16.54 0.97 1.96
C VAL A 35 16.88 -0.36 2.64
N ASN A 36 17.44 -1.31 1.88
CA ASN A 36 17.87 -2.61 2.38
C ASN A 36 19.33 -2.62 2.86
N SER A 37 20.07 -1.49 2.73
CA SER A 37 21.50 -1.42 3.08
C SER A 37 21.78 -0.92 4.49
N ILE A 38 20.78 -0.82 5.34
CA ILE A 38 20.94 -0.46 6.74
C ILE A 38 21.62 -1.59 7.53
N ARG A 39 22.45 -1.23 8.52
CA ARG A 39 23.22 -2.19 9.32
C ARG A 39 22.87 -2.07 10.81
N VAL A 40 22.85 -3.20 11.49
CA VAL A 40 22.73 -3.23 12.96
C VAL A 40 23.85 -2.39 13.58
N GLY A 41 23.47 -1.52 14.53
CA GLY A 41 24.39 -0.58 15.18
C GLY A 41 24.54 0.77 14.47
N GLN A 42 24.07 0.92 13.23
CA GLN A 42 24.07 2.20 12.51
C GLN A 42 23.12 3.19 13.21
N ASN A 43 23.56 4.44 13.37
CA ASN A 43 22.71 5.53 13.85
C ASN A 43 22.00 6.20 12.68
N ILE A 44 20.69 6.41 12.80
CA ILE A 44 19.90 7.16 11.84
C ILE A 44 19.16 8.31 12.52
N ILE A 45 19.06 9.42 11.81
CA ILE A 45 18.34 10.61 12.24
C ILE A 45 16.86 10.40 11.98
N ILE A 46 16.05 10.57 13.02
CA ILE A 46 14.61 10.54 12.93
C ILE A 46 14.12 11.98 12.67
N PRO A 47 13.28 12.23 11.65
CA PRO A 47 12.70 13.53 11.44
C PRO A 47 11.88 13.90 12.68
N ALA A 48 12.02 15.14 13.16
CA ALA A 48 11.11 15.65 14.18
C ALA A 48 9.68 15.48 13.66
N GLN A 49 8.79 14.96 14.49
CA GLN A 49 7.38 14.98 14.17
C GLN A 49 7.00 16.45 13.99
N SER A 50 6.85 16.90 12.76
CA SER A 50 6.04 18.07 12.51
C SER A 50 4.64 17.69 12.98
N ASN A 51 4.16 18.39 14.00
CA ASN A 51 2.75 18.38 14.38
C ASN A 51 1.94 19.11 13.28
N ASP A 52 2.24 18.86 12.05
CA ASP A 52 1.33 19.06 10.96
C ASP A 52 0.22 18.04 11.17
N LYS A 53 -0.70 18.43 12.07
CA LYS A 53 -2.08 17.98 12.03
C LYS A 53 -2.38 17.92 10.54
N VAL A 54 -2.49 16.71 10.01
CA VAL A 54 -3.13 16.44 8.72
C VAL A 54 -4.30 17.42 8.72
N SER A 55 -4.20 18.42 7.87
CA SER A 55 -5.24 19.42 7.70
C SER A 55 -6.46 18.59 7.40
N LYS A 56 -7.33 18.48 8.40
CA LYS A 56 -8.66 17.92 8.19
C LYS A 56 -9.20 18.79 7.08
N ASN A 57 -9.24 18.28 5.88
CA ASN A 57 -9.95 18.89 4.79
C ASN A 57 -11.27 19.36 5.39
N LYS A 58 -11.40 20.67 5.47
CA LYS A 58 -12.62 21.35 5.87
C LYS A 58 -13.76 20.61 5.18
N THR A 59 -14.55 19.92 5.97
CA THR A 59 -15.84 19.43 5.53
C THR A 59 -16.60 20.68 5.10
N LEU A 60 -16.64 20.90 3.79
CA LEU A 60 -17.49 21.95 3.21
C LEU A 60 -18.91 21.60 3.64
N THR A 61 -19.43 22.36 4.55
CA THR A 61 -20.79 22.23 5.00
C THR A 61 -21.73 22.50 3.82
N LYS A 62 -22.82 21.74 3.76
CA LYS A 62 -23.87 21.76 2.70
C LYS A 62 -24.41 23.19 2.37
N LYS A 63 -24.00 24.22 3.09
CA LYS A 63 -24.47 25.62 2.88
C LYS A 63 -23.66 26.42 1.86
N ASP A 64 -22.43 26.03 1.54
CA ASP A 64 -21.56 26.83 0.67
C ASP A 64 -21.67 26.46 -0.83
N LEU A 65 -22.51 25.50 -1.19
CA LEU A 65 -22.71 25.02 -2.58
C LEU A 65 -23.98 25.51 -3.26
N ILE A 66 -24.76 26.44 -2.63
CA ILE A 66 -26.07 26.86 -3.18
C ILE A 66 -26.00 28.09 -4.09
N ASN A 67 -24.87 28.78 -4.16
CA ASN A 67 -24.77 29.98 -5.00
C ASN A 67 -23.69 29.87 -6.06
N LYS A 68 -23.88 29.07 -7.06
CA LYS A 68 -23.43 29.27 -8.46
C LYS A 68 -23.63 28.00 -9.29
N SER A 69 -24.77 27.88 -9.92
CA SER A 69 -24.91 27.57 -11.34
C SER A 69 -26.35 27.14 -11.67
N ASN A 70 -27.10 28.06 -12.21
CA ASN A 70 -28.21 27.73 -13.09
C ASN A 70 -27.64 27.08 -14.33
N LEU A 71 -27.70 25.75 -14.39
CA LEU A 71 -27.70 25.02 -15.67
C LEU A 71 -28.38 23.67 -15.50
N SER A 72 -29.49 23.55 -16.21
CA SER A 72 -30.16 22.34 -16.69
C SER A 72 -30.41 21.20 -15.71
N LYS A 73 -31.67 21.13 -15.27
CA LYS A 73 -32.31 19.98 -14.66
C LYS A 73 -32.29 18.76 -15.61
N LYS A 74 -31.23 17.99 -15.65
CA LYS A 74 -31.27 16.62 -16.15
C LYS A 74 -31.34 15.69 -14.96
N LYS A 75 -32.53 15.13 -14.71
CA LYS A 75 -32.76 14.10 -13.69
C LYS A 75 -31.83 12.92 -13.94
N ILE A 76 -30.69 12.86 -13.24
CA ILE A 76 -29.87 11.65 -13.18
C ILE A 76 -30.60 10.72 -12.23
N LYS A 77 -31.27 9.69 -12.76
CA LYS A 77 -31.75 8.55 -11.99
C LYS A 77 -30.56 7.89 -11.34
N ILE A 78 -30.33 8.15 -10.06
CA ILE A 78 -29.41 7.34 -9.24
C ILE A 78 -30.02 5.97 -9.16
N LYS A 79 -29.49 5.04 -9.97
CA LYS A 79 -29.84 3.63 -9.88
C LYS A 79 -29.39 3.17 -8.49
N GLU A 80 -30.32 2.80 -7.62
CA GLU A 80 -30.02 2.16 -6.35
C GLU A 80 -29.09 0.96 -6.62
N ILE A 81 -27.86 1.05 -6.13
CA ILE A 81 -26.90 -0.04 -6.22
C ILE A 81 -27.39 -1.12 -5.26
N SER A 82 -27.94 -2.17 -5.81
CA SER A 82 -28.39 -3.33 -5.06
C SER A 82 -27.24 -3.87 -4.20
N LYS A 83 -27.53 -4.22 -2.92
CA LYS A 83 -26.58 -4.86 -2.00
C LYS A 83 -25.95 -6.15 -2.57
N LYS A 84 -26.51 -6.72 -3.61
CA LYS A 84 -26.01 -7.89 -4.33
C LYS A 84 -24.76 -7.59 -5.18
N ASP A 85 -24.55 -6.31 -5.58
CA ASP A 85 -23.38 -5.86 -6.37
C ASP A 85 -22.14 -5.58 -5.54
N LEU A 86 -22.18 -5.72 -4.22
CA LEU A 86 -21.07 -5.39 -3.30
C LEU A 86 -20.09 -6.54 -3.03
N LYS A 87 -20.36 -7.76 -3.51
CA LYS A 87 -19.49 -8.91 -3.27
C LYS A 87 -18.43 -9.05 -4.37
N THR A 88 -17.35 -8.28 -4.31
CA THR A 88 -16.10 -8.68 -4.95
C THR A 88 -15.51 -9.83 -4.14
N LYS A 89 -15.56 -11.04 -4.69
CA LYS A 89 -14.90 -12.21 -4.08
C LYS A 89 -13.42 -12.21 -4.50
N PHE A 90 -12.57 -11.52 -3.76
CA PHE A 90 -11.13 -11.68 -3.92
C PHE A 90 -10.72 -13.13 -3.60
N ILE A 91 -9.80 -13.67 -4.39
CA ILE A 91 -9.15 -14.94 -4.09
C ILE A 91 -7.78 -14.70 -3.47
N TRP A 92 -7.28 -15.70 -2.74
CA TRP A 92 -5.94 -15.67 -2.19
C TRP A 92 -4.90 -15.61 -3.30
N PRO A 93 -3.94 -14.66 -3.24
CA PRO A 93 -2.97 -14.46 -4.32
C PRO A 93 -1.90 -15.55 -4.38
N VAL A 94 -1.67 -16.25 -3.29
CA VAL A 94 -0.69 -17.30 -3.15
C VAL A 94 -1.15 -18.31 -2.09
N LYS A 95 -0.78 -19.57 -2.23
CA LYS A 95 -0.92 -20.58 -1.18
C LYS A 95 0.27 -20.47 -0.24
N GLY A 96 0.01 -20.37 1.07
CA GLY A 96 1.05 -20.25 2.08
C GLY A 96 0.47 -20.05 3.47
N GLU A 97 1.34 -19.94 4.46
CA GLU A 97 0.99 -19.72 5.85
C GLU A 97 0.82 -18.22 6.11
N LEU A 98 -0.25 -17.82 6.79
CA LEU A 98 -0.46 -16.45 7.21
C LEU A 98 0.38 -16.14 8.45
N ILE A 99 1.52 -15.50 8.28
CA ILE A 99 2.46 -15.16 9.37
C ILE A 99 2.18 -13.82 10.03
N SER A 100 1.51 -12.88 9.34
CA SER A 100 1.08 -11.62 9.92
C SER A 100 -0.26 -11.19 9.36
N LYS A 101 -1.16 -10.76 10.25
CA LYS A 101 -2.50 -10.24 9.91
C LYS A 101 -2.44 -8.73 9.74
N TYR A 102 -3.44 -8.18 9.05
CA TYR A 102 -3.68 -6.74 9.00
C TYR A 102 -3.94 -6.19 10.41
N GLY A 103 -3.41 -5.01 10.70
CA GLY A 103 -3.63 -4.29 11.94
C GLY A 103 -2.42 -4.21 12.86
N LYS A 104 -2.64 -3.93 14.14
CA LYS A 104 -1.55 -3.85 15.13
C LYS A 104 -0.94 -5.22 15.40
N THR A 105 0.38 -5.28 15.33
CA THR A 105 1.15 -6.47 15.76
C THR A 105 1.33 -6.45 17.29
N LYS A 106 1.75 -7.58 17.85
CA LYS A 106 2.04 -7.69 19.31
C LYS A 106 3.16 -6.74 19.75
N GLU A 107 4.08 -6.40 18.83
CA GLU A 107 5.20 -5.48 19.05
C GLU A 107 4.81 -4.00 18.90
N GLY A 108 3.52 -3.70 18.68
CA GLY A 108 3.00 -2.34 18.55
C GLY A 108 3.14 -1.72 17.14
N PHE A 109 3.60 -2.47 16.15
CA PHE A 109 3.64 -2.05 14.76
C PHE A 109 2.26 -2.20 14.10
N TYR A 110 2.07 -1.51 12.99
CA TYR A 110 0.86 -1.65 12.18
C TYR A 110 1.21 -2.29 10.84
N ASN A 111 0.57 -3.41 10.54
CA ASN A 111 0.68 -4.07 9.24
C ASN A 111 -0.48 -3.61 8.34
N ASP A 112 -0.16 -2.96 7.22
CA ASP A 112 -1.15 -2.42 6.27
C ASP A 112 -1.75 -3.50 5.35
N GLY A 113 -1.30 -4.73 5.49
CA GLY A 113 -1.75 -5.88 4.71
C GLY A 113 -1.68 -7.18 5.50
N ILE A 114 -1.56 -8.26 4.78
CA ILE A 114 -1.29 -9.59 5.32
C ILE A 114 0.06 -10.08 4.81
N ASN A 115 0.81 -10.81 5.65
CA ASN A 115 2.05 -11.43 5.22
C ASN A 115 1.83 -12.94 5.10
N ILE A 116 2.09 -13.47 3.91
CA ILE A 116 1.92 -14.88 3.59
C ILE A 116 3.30 -15.48 3.35
N ASN A 117 3.69 -16.42 4.19
CA ASN A 117 4.92 -17.19 4.00
C ASN A 117 4.69 -18.30 2.95
N SER A 118 5.53 -18.33 1.94
CA SER A 118 5.50 -19.36 0.91
C SER A 118 6.90 -19.56 0.33
N ARG A 119 7.13 -20.70 -0.31
CA ARG A 119 8.42 -20.99 -0.92
C ARG A 119 8.74 -19.94 -1.99
N LYS A 120 9.98 -19.42 -2.00
CA LYS A 120 10.49 -18.53 -3.04
C LYS A 120 10.24 -19.12 -4.44
N GLY A 121 9.80 -18.27 -5.37
CA GLY A 121 9.44 -18.69 -6.74
C GLY A 121 8.01 -19.24 -6.88
N THR A 122 7.26 -19.42 -5.78
CA THR A 122 5.85 -19.82 -5.85
C THR A 122 5.04 -18.79 -6.66
N LYS A 123 4.14 -19.29 -7.51
CA LYS A 123 3.29 -18.47 -8.36
C LYS A 123 2.41 -17.53 -7.53
N VAL A 124 2.46 -16.24 -7.83
CA VAL A 124 1.53 -15.21 -7.34
C VAL A 124 0.53 -14.85 -8.43
N ILE A 125 -0.75 -14.81 -8.08
CA ILE A 125 -1.86 -14.55 -9.01
C ILE A 125 -2.65 -13.30 -8.62
N SER A 126 -3.31 -12.67 -9.59
CA SER A 126 -4.23 -11.57 -9.33
C SER A 126 -5.44 -12.04 -8.54
N SER A 127 -5.76 -11.34 -7.46
CA SER A 127 -6.90 -11.67 -6.59
C SER A 127 -8.26 -11.40 -7.22
N GLU A 128 -8.34 -10.53 -8.23
CA GLU A 128 -9.56 -10.19 -8.97
C GLU A 128 -9.19 -9.59 -10.36
N ASP A 129 -10.17 -9.51 -11.27
CA ASP A 129 -10.01 -8.80 -12.55
C ASP A 129 -9.59 -7.34 -12.29
N GLY A 130 -8.65 -6.82 -13.07
CA GLY A 130 -8.23 -5.44 -12.87
C GLY A 130 -7.26 -4.93 -13.92
N ARG A 131 -6.80 -3.69 -13.71
CA ARG A 131 -5.77 -3.05 -14.51
C ARG A 131 -4.55 -2.72 -13.64
N VAL A 132 -3.37 -3.07 -14.11
CA VAL A 132 -2.11 -2.77 -13.43
C VAL A 132 -1.87 -1.25 -13.50
N ILE A 133 -1.83 -0.60 -12.34
CA ILE A 133 -1.58 0.84 -12.24
C ILE A 133 -0.13 1.15 -11.83
N TYR A 134 0.57 0.16 -11.29
CA TYR A 134 1.99 0.24 -10.98
C TYR A 134 2.64 -1.15 -11.08
N SER A 135 3.87 -1.21 -11.58
CA SER A 135 4.71 -2.40 -11.66
C SER A 135 6.17 -1.94 -11.66
N GLY A 136 6.91 -2.23 -10.61
CA GLY A 136 8.31 -1.78 -10.44
C GLY A 136 8.83 -1.98 -9.03
N ASN A 137 10.02 -1.44 -8.77
CA ASN A 137 10.71 -1.56 -7.48
C ASN A 137 11.19 -0.20 -6.91
N GLU A 138 10.74 0.91 -7.50
CA GLU A 138 11.20 2.26 -7.13
C GLU A 138 10.56 2.74 -5.80
N ILE A 139 9.51 2.05 -5.31
CA ILE A 139 8.87 2.42 -4.04
C ILE A 139 9.64 1.78 -2.88
N PRO A 140 10.33 2.58 -2.05
CA PRO A 140 11.16 2.04 -0.97
C PRO A 140 10.35 1.21 0.03
N GLY A 141 10.91 0.06 0.45
CA GLY A 141 10.33 -0.81 1.47
C GLY A 141 9.38 -1.88 0.95
N TYR A 142 9.02 -1.87 -0.35
CA TYR A 142 8.10 -2.85 -0.93
C TYR A 142 8.79 -3.86 -1.86
N GLY A 143 10.09 -3.64 -2.20
CA GLY A 143 10.77 -4.47 -3.20
C GLY A 143 10.05 -4.41 -4.54
N ASN A 144 10.01 -5.53 -5.27
CA ASN A 144 9.19 -5.60 -6.47
C ASN A 144 7.72 -5.59 -6.07
N LEU A 145 7.00 -4.58 -6.59
CA LEU A 145 5.62 -4.27 -6.23
C LEU A 145 4.74 -4.19 -7.48
N ILE A 146 3.57 -4.79 -7.40
CA ILE A 146 2.49 -4.62 -8.36
C ILE A 146 1.28 -4.02 -7.64
N LEU A 147 0.68 -2.97 -8.20
CA LEU A 147 -0.61 -2.43 -7.79
C LEU A 147 -1.64 -2.66 -8.89
N ILE A 148 -2.76 -3.27 -8.54
CA ILE A 148 -3.85 -3.55 -9.48
C ILE A 148 -5.11 -2.84 -9.01
N LYS A 149 -5.67 -2.01 -9.90
CA LYS A 149 -6.96 -1.35 -9.69
C LYS A 149 -8.08 -2.24 -10.24
N HIS A 150 -9.02 -2.57 -9.38
CA HIS A 150 -10.19 -3.40 -9.66
C HIS A 150 -11.47 -2.55 -9.81
N LYS A 151 -12.59 -3.22 -10.06
CA LYS A 151 -13.91 -2.59 -10.04
C LYS A 151 -14.18 -1.93 -8.68
N LYS A 152 -15.05 -0.91 -8.65
CA LYS A 152 -15.44 -0.16 -7.44
C LYS A 152 -14.27 0.52 -6.72
N ASN A 153 -13.21 0.87 -7.46
CA ASN A 153 -12.00 1.54 -6.96
C ASN A 153 -11.20 0.76 -5.90
N TRP A 154 -11.39 -0.55 -5.78
CA TRP A 154 -10.49 -1.39 -4.99
C TRP A 154 -9.11 -1.43 -5.60
N ILE A 155 -8.09 -1.45 -4.76
CA ILE A 155 -6.70 -1.63 -5.18
C ILE A 155 -6.12 -2.78 -4.34
N THR A 156 -5.45 -3.73 -5.01
CA THR A 156 -4.61 -4.72 -4.35
C THR A 156 -3.14 -4.42 -4.59
N ALA A 157 -2.32 -4.68 -3.58
CA ALA A 157 -0.88 -4.55 -3.61
C ALA A 157 -0.23 -5.93 -3.42
N TYR A 158 0.76 -6.24 -4.25
CA TYR A 158 1.56 -7.46 -4.18
C TYR A 158 3.02 -7.05 -4.08
N ALA A 159 3.55 -7.11 -2.88
CA ALA A 159 4.89 -6.64 -2.54
C ALA A 159 5.87 -7.79 -2.32
N HIS A 160 7.17 -7.48 -2.26
CA HIS A 160 8.25 -8.42 -2.02
C HIS A 160 8.27 -9.59 -3.01
N LEU A 161 7.93 -9.30 -4.26
CA LEU A 161 7.98 -10.29 -5.32
C LEU A 161 9.44 -10.56 -5.73
N ASN A 162 9.73 -11.83 -6.11
CA ASN A 162 11.01 -12.15 -6.76
C ASN A 162 10.98 -11.70 -8.22
N ASP A 163 9.96 -12.13 -8.95
CA ASP A 163 9.76 -11.79 -10.35
C ASP A 163 8.42 -11.11 -10.56
N VAL A 164 8.39 -10.21 -11.54
CA VAL A 164 7.20 -9.50 -12.01
C VAL A 164 6.98 -9.86 -13.48
N TYR A 165 5.79 -10.39 -13.80
CA TYR A 165 5.46 -10.86 -15.16
C TYR A 165 4.52 -9.96 -15.93
N ILE A 166 4.10 -8.86 -15.33
CA ILE A 166 3.08 -7.96 -15.88
C ILE A 166 3.51 -6.51 -15.79
N GLU A 167 3.27 -5.74 -16.83
CA GLU A 167 3.65 -4.34 -16.93
C GLU A 167 2.49 -3.41 -16.55
N LYS A 168 2.84 -2.17 -16.14
CA LYS A 168 1.88 -1.09 -15.94
C LYS A 168 1.01 -0.87 -17.17
N GLY A 169 -0.29 -0.69 -16.98
CA GLY A 169 -1.27 -0.43 -18.04
C GLY A 169 -1.95 -1.69 -18.58
N LYS A 170 -1.41 -2.88 -18.36
CA LYS A 170 -2.03 -4.15 -18.77
C LYS A 170 -3.26 -4.47 -17.95
N THR A 171 -4.19 -5.20 -18.56
CA THR A 171 -5.36 -5.76 -17.88
C THR A 171 -5.05 -7.20 -17.50
N VAL A 172 -5.45 -7.59 -16.31
CA VAL A 172 -5.29 -8.94 -15.77
C VAL A 172 -6.64 -9.53 -15.41
N LYS A 173 -6.74 -10.86 -15.52
CA LYS A 173 -7.88 -11.64 -15.06
C LYS A 173 -7.63 -12.17 -13.66
N LYS A 174 -8.71 -12.38 -12.93
CA LYS A 174 -8.70 -13.10 -11.66
C LYS A 174 -8.02 -14.47 -11.82
N GLY A 175 -7.04 -14.76 -10.97
CA GLY A 175 -6.27 -15.99 -11.04
C GLY A 175 -5.12 -16.00 -12.06
N GLU A 176 -4.95 -14.93 -12.83
CA GLU A 176 -3.83 -14.77 -13.77
C GLU A 176 -2.51 -14.64 -13.02
N LYS A 177 -1.46 -15.31 -13.50
CA LYS A 177 -0.12 -15.24 -12.92
C LYS A 177 0.48 -13.86 -13.18
N ILE A 178 0.83 -13.14 -12.10
CA ILE A 178 1.39 -11.78 -12.17
C ILE A 178 2.83 -11.69 -11.69
N GLY A 179 3.31 -12.68 -10.91
CA GLY A 179 4.67 -12.69 -10.39
C GLY A 179 4.99 -13.98 -9.65
N SER A 180 6.08 -13.96 -8.90
CA SER A 180 6.50 -15.04 -8.00
C SER A 180 6.92 -14.51 -6.62
N VAL A 181 6.84 -15.35 -5.59
CA VAL A 181 7.23 -15.04 -4.21
C VAL A 181 8.75 -14.81 -4.13
N GLY A 182 9.17 -13.74 -3.44
CA GLY A 182 10.57 -13.39 -3.19
C GLY A 182 11.09 -13.81 -1.83
#